data_3f6f1c88d5a6ce787009bf0d238bc3bd
#
_entry.id   3f6f1c88d5a6ce787009bf0d238bc3bd
#
_cell.length_a   1.000
_cell.length_b   1.000
_cell.length_c   1.000
_cell.angle_alpha   90.00
_cell.angle_beta   90.00
_cell.angle_gamma   90.00
#
_symmetry.space_group_name_H-M   'P 1'
#
loop_
_entity.id
_entity.type
_entity.pdbx_description
1 polymer ?
#
loop_
_entity_poly.entity_id
_entity_poly.type
_entity_poly.pdbx_seq_one_letter_code
_entity_poly.pdbx_strand_id
1 'polypeptide(L)'
;MPPSVPSLPRRVARILRTSLFAQVACALVLGIVVGKLWPDLATDLQPLGDGFTRLIKTIISPLVFCVVVVGIAKAGDLKAFGRIGLKALIWFEVASTLALVIGLLAANIVQPGSGMNVDPSTLDTSAVDAKTGGGSLPSTTEFVVNALPTSFIGAFAENSLLQVLILACLVGAALLHLGHTKVPKVLPAVEQAQEIIFAIVGFVMRLAPIAVFGAMAVLIGNYGLGVIETYGKLIVLCYVAAALFITLLAVALRLVTGLSLWKFLRYIREEMLLALGTASTESVMPRVMQKLRKAGARDDAVGLVLPTGYSFNLDGASLYLSIGTLFIAQAVGVDLSLGQQITVILVLMLTSKGMAGIPGSAFLALSATASSLGAIPAGAVALLLGVDRIMDSMRVVTNLLGNCVAVFAVSRWEGALDLERARKVLDGETVAMPDEEPVGPAKPVGSQRPETSEEAGGIPVVVSAGSGSGSGRGSGPVEETAPEAG
;
A
#
# COMPACT_ATOMS: atom_id res chain seq x y z
N MET A 1 -45.23 8.12 31.85
CA MET A 1 -44.90 7.61 30.48
C MET A 1 -43.48 8.07 30.19
N PRO A 2 -42.52 7.17 29.92
CA PRO A 2 -41.20 7.59 29.48
C PRO A 2 -41.31 8.19 28.07
N PRO A 3 -40.53 9.24 27.75
CA PRO A 3 -40.55 9.85 26.41
C PRO A 3 -40.16 8.83 25.35
N SER A 4 -41.02 8.72 24.32
CA SER A 4 -40.77 7.85 23.16
C SER A 4 -39.54 8.32 22.44
N VAL A 5 -38.48 7.50 22.44
CA VAL A 5 -37.28 7.68 21.60
C VAL A 5 -37.71 7.72 20.12
N PRO A 6 -37.43 8.79 19.38
CA PRO A 6 -37.82 8.86 17.98
C PRO A 6 -37.18 7.72 17.19
N SER A 7 -38.01 6.86 16.58
CA SER A 7 -37.56 5.76 15.75
C SER A 7 -36.84 6.32 14.53
N LEU A 8 -35.57 5.99 14.34
CA LEU A 8 -34.81 6.28 13.11
C LEU A 8 -35.62 5.87 11.87
N PRO A 9 -35.75 6.73 10.87
CA PRO A 9 -36.49 6.39 9.65
C PRO A 9 -35.96 5.07 9.07
N ARG A 10 -36.82 4.14 8.74
CA ARG A 10 -36.50 2.77 8.30
C ARG A 10 -35.43 2.71 7.19
N ARG A 11 -35.31 3.75 6.36
CA ARG A 11 -34.27 3.88 5.33
C ARG A 11 -32.88 4.10 5.95
N VAL A 12 -32.75 4.96 6.97
CA VAL A 12 -31.47 5.23 7.65
C VAL A 12 -31.01 3.98 8.41
N ALA A 13 -31.93 3.32 9.12
CA ALA A 13 -31.63 2.06 9.81
C ALA A 13 -31.18 0.94 8.85
N ARG A 14 -31.75 0.88 7.65
CA ARG A 14 -31.33 -0.07 6.62
C ARG A 14 -29.92 0.27 6.09
N ILE A 15 -29.63 1.54 5.77
CA ILE A 15 -28.31 2.00 5.28
C ILE A 15 -27.24 1.73 6.34
N LEU A 16 -27.49 2.03 7.60
CA LEU A 16 -26.58 1.73 8.71
C LEU A 16 -26.30 0.23 8.88
N ARG A 17 -27.29 -0.64 8.60
CA ARG A 17 -27.08 -2.10 8.70
C ARG A 17 -26.34 -2.71 7.50
N THR A 18 -26.39 -2.09 6.33
CA THR A 18 -25.87 -2.68 5.08
C THR A 18 -24.59 -2.00 4.55
N SER A 19 -24.28 -0.77 4.96
CA SER A 19 -23.15 -0.01 4.45
C SER A 19 -22.06 0.16 5.52
N LEU A 20 -20.91 -0.48 5.34
CA LEU A 20 -19.74 -0.29 6.19
C LEU A 20 -19.32 1.19 6.25
N PHE A 21 -19.43 1.90 5.13
CA PHE A 21 -19.16 3.33 5.06
C PHE A 21 -20.02 4.12 6.07
N ALA A 22 -21.34 3.87 6.08
CA ALA A 22 -22.23 4.57 6.99
C ALA A 22 -21.95 4.21 8.46
N GLN A 23 -21.63 2.94 8.74
CA GLN A 23 -21.23 2.49 10.07
C GLN A 23 -19.96 3.19 10.55
N VAL A 24 -18.92 3.22 9.72
CA VAL A 24 -17.64 3.87 10.04
C VAL A 24 -17.80 5.38 10.18
N ALA A 25 -18.58 6.03 9.30
CA ALA A 25 -18.86 7.47 9.40
C ALA A 25 -19.62 7.83 10.68
N CYS A 26 -20.64 7.04 11.06
CA CYS A 26 -21.34 7.22 12.34
C CYS A 26 -20.43 6.98 13.54
N ALA A 27 -19.61 5.94 13.48
CA ALA A 27 -18.64 5.61 14.54
C ALA A 27 -17.62 6.74 14.75
N LEU A 28 -17.13 7.33 13.65
CA LEU A 28 -16.22 8.48 13.69
C LEU A 28 -16.87 9.68 14.39
N VAL A 29 -18.09 10.06 13.99
CA VAL A 29 -18.82 11.19 14.60
C VAL A 29 -19.09 10.91 16.09
N LEU A 30 -19.56 9.71 16.43
CA LEU A 30 -19.81 9.32 17.83
C LEU A 30 -18.52 9.33 18.65
N GLY A 31 -17.39 8.86 18.09
CA GLY A 31 -16.09 8.93 18.75
C GLY A 31 -15.67 10.37 19.08
N ILE A 32 -15.83 11.30 18.12
CA ILE A 32 -15.56 12.72 18.36
C ILE A 32 -16.45 13.29 19.49
N VAL A 33 -17.75 12.97 19.48
CA VAL A 33 -18.69 13.45 20.50
C VAL A 33 -18.31 12.90 21.88
N VAL A 34 -18.04 11.60 22.00
CA VAL A 34 -17.67 10.97 23.27
C VAL A 34 -16.33 11.51 23.76
N GLY A 35 -15.31 11.64 22.89
CA GLY A 35 -14.01 12.19 23.24
C GLY A 35 -14.11 13.63 23.78
N LYS A 36 -15.03 14.45 23.22
CA LYS A 36 -15.23 15.82 23.67
C LYS A 36 -16.01 15.91 24.98
N LEU A 37 -17.06 15.09 25.17
CA LEU A 37 -17.96 15.18 26.31
C LEU A 37 -17.46 14.41 27.56
N TRP A 38 -16.74 13.31 27.33
CA TRP A 38 -16.22 12.42 28.38
C TRP A 38 -14.76 12.03 28.09
N PRO A 39 -13.78 12.96 28.26
CA PRO A 39 -12.37 12.71 27.95
C PRO A 39 -11.79 11.51 28.72
N ASP A 40 -12.11 11.38 30.02
CA ASP A 40 -11.61 10.28 30.86
C ASP A 40 -12.09 8.90 30.35
N LEU A 41 -13.39 8.79 30.02
CA LEU A 41 -13.96 7.58 29.44
C LEU A 41 -13.35 7.30 28.06
N ALA A 42 -13.05 8.34 27.29
CA ALA A 42 -12.52 8.20 25.96
C ALA A 42 -11.13 7.56 25.97
N THR A 43 -10.27 7.86 26.95
CA THR A 43 -8.94 7.25 27.07
C THR A 43 -9.02 5.75 27.34
N ASP A 44 -10.01 5.29 28.09
CA ASP A 44 -10.24 3.87 28.37
C ASP A 44 -10.68 3.07 27.13
N LEU A 45 -11.09 3.75 26.05
CA LEU A 45 -11.50 3.11 24.78
C LEU A 45 -10.32 2.78 23.87
N GLN A 46 -9.08 3.11 24.24
CA GLN A 46 -7.87 2.81 23.45
C GLN A 46 -7.76 1.32 23.02
N PRO A 47 -8.08 0.33 23.89
CA PRO A 47 -7.99 -1.08 23.51
C PRO A 47 -8.84 -1.48 22.30
N LEU A 48 -9.91 -0.73 21.97
CA LEU A 48 -10.77 -1.01 20.82
C LEU A 48 -10.04 -0.77 19.50
N GLY A 49 -9.32 0.34 19.39
CA GLY A 49 -8.49 0.66 18.22
C GLY A 49 -7.27 -0.23 18.11
N ASP A 50 -6.56 -0.42 19.23
CA ASP A 50 -5.33 -1.22 19.28
C ASP A 50 -5.62 -2.70 19.00
N GLY A 51 -6.70 -3.26 19.54
CA GLY A 51 -7.11 -4.64 19.31
C GLY A 51 -7.39 -4.92 17.83
N PHE A 52 -8.13 -4.04 17.17
CA PHE A 52 -8.39 -4.14 15.73
C PHE A 52 -7.07 -4.08 14.93
N THR A 53 -6.21 -3.11 15.24
CA THR A 53 -4.93 -2.94 14.55
C THR A 53 -4.04 -4.17 14.72
N ARG A 54 -4.00 -4.80 15.90
CA ARG A 54 -3.26 -6.06 16.15
C ARG A 54 -3.83 -7.20 15.32
N LEU A 55 -5.16 -7.35 15.25
CA LEU A 55 -5.80 -8.37 14.42
C LEU A 55 -5.45 -8.19 12.93
N ILE A 56 -5.50 -6.96 12.42
CA ILE A 56 -5.10 -6.68 11.03
C ILE A 56 -3.63 -7.00 10.80
N LYS A 57 -2.72 -6.58 11.68
CA LYS A 57 -1.28 -6.85 11.57
C LYS A 57 -0.98 -8.37 11.50
N THR A 58 -1.72 -9.19 12.23
CA THR A 58 -1.57 -10.66 12.20
C THR A 58 -1.87 -11.24 10.81
N ILE A 59 -2.75 -10.59 10.04
CA ILE A 59 -3.22 -11.10 8.74
C ILE A 59 -2.35 -10.60 7.58
N ILE A 60 -1.76 -9.40 7.69
CA ILE A 60 -1.08 -8.72 6.58
C ILE A 60 0.10 -9.53 6.06
N SER A 61 0.99 -9.98 6.93
CA SER A 61 2.20 -10.73 6.53
C SER A 61 1.88 -12.02 5.76
N PRO A 62 0.99 -12.91 6.23
CA PRO A 62 0.57 -14.08 5.47
C PRO A 62 -0.13 -13.73 4.16
N LEU A 63 -0.96 -12.67 4.15
CA LEU A 63 -1.65 -12.22 2.93
C LEU A 63 -0.66 -11.76 1.87
N VAL A 64 0.28 -10.86 2.23
CA VAL A 64 1.31 -10.34 1.32
C VAL A 64 2.12 -11.48 0.74
N PHE A 65 2.53 -12.44 1.59
CA PHE A 65 3.25 -13.63 1.14
C PHE A 65 2.48 -14.39 0.06
N CYS A 66 1.23 -14.78 0.34
CA CYS A 66 0.41 -15.55 -0.61
C CYS A 66 0.20 -14.79 -1.92
N VAL A 67 -0.19 -13.50 -1.85
CA VAL A 67 -0.48 -12.70 -3.04
C VAL A 67 0.76 -12.53 -3.92
N VAL A 68 1.92 -12.28 -3.33
CA VAL A 68 3.19 -12.11 -4.06
C VAL A 68 3.66 -13.44 -4.67
N VAL A 69 3.61 -14.53 -3.90
CA VAL A 69 3.96 -15.87 -4.42
C VAL A 69 3.08 -16.25 -5.60
N VAL A 70 1.76 -16.10 -5.47
CA VAL A 70 0.80 -16.39 -6.56
C VAL A 70 1.06 -15.47 -7.77
N GLY A 71 1.26 -14.17 -7.51
CA GLY A 71 1.55 -13.20 -8.57
C GLY A 71 2.79 -13.55 -9.39
N ILE A 72 3.90 -13.94 -8.73
CA ILE A 72 5.14 -14.34 -9.41
C ILE A 72 4.96 -15.68 -10.15
N ALA A 73 4.39 -16.67 -9.47
CA ALA A 73 4.23 -18.00 -10.05
C ALA A 73 3.33 -18.00 -11.30
N LYS A 74 2.34 -17.09 -11.36
CA LYS A 74 1.46 -16.88 -12.51
C LYS A 74 2.02 -15.94 -13.58
N ALA A 75 3.01 -15.11 -13.28
CA ALA A 75 3.55 -14.11 -14.21
C ALA A 75 4.26 -14.74 -15.42
N GLY A 76 4.70 -15.99 -15.34
CA GLY A 76 5.34 -16.72 -16.41
C GLY A 76 6.77 -16.27 -16.74
N ASP A 77 7.22 -15.09 -16.32
CA ASP A 77 8.57 -14.55 -16.57
C ASP A 77 9.08 -13.70 -15.39
N LEU A 78 10.18 -14.17 -14.79
CA LEU A 78 10.90 -13.46 -13.72
C LEU A 78 11.44 -12.10 -14.15
N LYS A 79 11.81 -11.94 -15.42
CA LYS A 79 12.31 -10.66 -15.94
C LYS A 79 11.18 -9.62 -15.96
N ALA A 80 9.96 -10.03 -16.34
CA ALA A 80 8.79 -9.15 -16.28
C ALA A 80 8.50 -8.67 -14.86
N PHE A 81 8.56 -9.57 -13.88
CA PHE A 81 8.38 -9.24 -12.47
C PHE A 81 9.46 -8.27 -11.97
N GLY A 82 10.73 -8.51 -12.32
CA GLY A 82 11.85 -7.60 -12.00
C GLY A 82 11.67 -6.20 -12.62
N ARG A 83 11.15 -6.11 -13.85
CA ARG A 83 10.83 -4.81 -14.47
C ARG A 83 9.73 -4.06 -13.75
N ILE A 84 8.67 -4.76 -13.30
CA ILE A 84 7.62 -4.15 -12.48
C ILE A 84 8.22 -3.55 -11.21
N GLY A 85 9.06 -4.31 -10.51
CA GLY A 85 9.73 -3.87 -9.29
C GLY A 85 10.62 -2.64 -9.51
N LEU A 86 11.44 -2.66 -10.55
CA LEU A 86 12.32 -1.52 -10.89
C LEU A 86 11.50 -0.25 -11.22
N LYS A 87 10.43 -0.38 -12.02
CA LYS A 87 9.56 0.75 -12.35
C LYS A 87 8.82 1.27 -11.13
N ALA A 88 8.42 0.37 -10.23
CA ALA A 88 7.81 0.76 -8.95
C ALA A 88 8.80 1.57 -8.10
N LEU A 89 10.03 1.11 -7.95
CA LEU A 89 11.07 1.84 -7.21
C LEU A 89 11.37 3.22 -7.81
N ILE A 90 11.47 3.32 -9.15
CA ILE A 90 11.64 4.62 -9.82
C ILE A 90 10.46 5.55 -9.53
N TRP A 91 9.24 5.04 -9.62
CA TRP A 91 8.04 5.82 -9.30
C TRP A 91 8.06 6.31 -7.85
N PHE A 92 8.36 5.42 -6.91
CA PHE A 92 8.40 5.72 -5.49
C PHE A 92 9.45 6.80 -5.17
N GLU A 93 10.62 6.70 -5.78
CA GLU A 93 11.68 7.67 -5.57
C GLU A 93 11.31 9.06 -6.10
N VAL A 94 10.74 9.11 -7.30
CA VAL A 94 10.26 10.37 -7.89
C VAL A 94 9.12 10.99 -7.06
N ALA A 95 8.13 10.18 -6.65
CA ALA A 95 7.00 10.66 -5.87
C ALA A 95 7.43 11.15 -4.48
N SER A 96 8.24 10.37 -3.75
CA SER A 96 8.73 10.74 -2.42
C SER A 96 9.63 11.98 -2.47
N THR A 97 10.51 12.08 -3.47
CA THR A 97 11.34 13.28 -3.67
C THR A 97 10.48 14.51 -3.94
N LEU A 98 9.50 14.39 -4.81
CA LEU A 98 8.56 15.48 -5.10
C LEU A 98 7.80 15.91 -3.84
N ALA A 99 7.36 14.95 -3.02
CA ALA A 99 6.70 15.21 -1.74
C ALA A 99 7.63 15.98 -0.78
N LEU A 100 8.89 15.54 -0.62
CA LEU A 100 9.89 16.23 0.21
C LEU A 100 10.11 17.67 -0.25
N VAL A 101 10.26 17.89 -1.56
CA VAL A 101 10.48 19.22 -2.15
C VAL A 101 9.27 20.11 -1.93
N ILE A 102 8.05 19.62 -2.17
CA ILE A 102 6.82 20.37 -1.92
C ILE A 102 6.71 20.77 -0.46
N GLY A 103 6.95 19.85 0.47
CA GLY A 103 6.88 20.14 1.89
C GLY A 103 7.92 21.20 2.31
N LEU A 104 9.14 21.09 1.81
CA LEU A 104 10.21 22.04 2.08
C LEU A 104 9.88 23.45 1.52
N LEU A 105 9.44 23.54 0.28
CA LEU A 105 9.04 24.81 -0.32
C LEU A 105 7.86 25.45 0.42
N ALA A 106 6.86 24.64 0.77
CA ALA A 106 5.69 25.09 1.52
C ALA A 106 6.09 25.66 2.91
N ALA A 107 6.97 24.96 3.63
CA ALA A 107 7.46 25.42 4.92
C ALA A 107 8.35 26.69 4.85
N ASN A 108 9.12 26.86 3.79
CA ASN A 108 9.87 28.08 3.56
C ASN A 108 8.98 29.30 3.26
N ILE A 109 7.89 29.09 2.49
CA ILE A 109 6.96 30.18 2.11
C ILE A 109 6.13 30.62 3.32
N VAL A 110 5.57 29.66 4.07
CA VAL A 110 4.60 29.95 5.14
C VAL A 110 5.26 30.19 6.49
N GLN A 111 6.46 29.64 6.70
CA GLN A 111 7.23 29.75 7.93
C GLN A 111 6.40 29.45 9.20
N PRO A 112 5.86 28.21 9.35
CA PRO A 112 4.88 27.89 10.38
C PRO A 112 5.46 27.96 11.82
N GLY A 113 6.78 27.82 12.00
CA GLY A 113 7.45 27.89 13.31
C GLY A 113 8.01 29.27 13.66
N SER A 114 7.97 30.22 12.71
CA SER A 114 8.56 31.55 12.92
C SER A 114 7.89 32.31 14.07
N GLY A 115 8.72 32.90 14.93
CA GLY A 115 8.25 33.70 16.08
C GLY A 115 7.91 32.88 17.34
N MET A 116 8.03 31.56 17.34
CA MET A 116 7.81 30.73 18.53
C MET A 116 8.94 30.91 19.56
N ASN A 117 10.19 31.07 19.09
CA ASN A 117 11.39 31.28 19.93
C ASN A 117 11.46 30.34 21.15
N VAL A 118 11.22 29.06 20.92
CA VAL A 118 11.20 28.04 21.96
C VAL A 118 12.62 27.73 22.41
N ASP A 119 12.87 27.77 23.71
CA ASP A 119 14.13 27.29 24.28
C ASP A 119 14.14 25.76 24.33
N PRO A 120 15.00 25.07 23.55
CA PRO A 120 15.04 23.62 23.51
C PRO A 120 15.36 22.96 24.85
N SER A 121 16.04 23.68 25.77
CA SER A 121 16.40 23.16 27.10
C SER A 121 15.19 22.97 28.02
N THR A 122 14.06 23.62 27.70
CA THR A 122 12.81 23.54 28.47
C THR A 122 11.88 22.42 28.02
N LEU A 123 12.21 21.72 26.94
CA LEU A 123 11.36 20.70 26.36
C LEU A 123 11.50 19.36 27.08
N ASP A 124 10.39 18.74 27.42
CA ASP A 124 10.34 17.39 27.95
C ASP A 124 10.56 16.37 26.81
N THR A 125 11.73 15.74 26.79
CA THR A 125 12.10 14.71 25.80
C THR A 125 11.65 13.32 26.20
N SER A 126 11.19 13.10 27.43
CA SER A 126 10.80 11.79 27.95
C SER A 126 9.70 11.13 27.12
N ALA A 127 8.75 11.92 26.62
CA ALA A 127 7.68 11.42 25.75
C ALA A 127 8.16 11.06 24.32
N VAL A 128 9.24 11.68 23.83
CA VAL A 128 9.92 11.27 22.59
C VAL A 128 10.60 9.93 22.80
N ASP A 129 11.36 9.80 23.90
CA ASP A 129 12.05 8.56 24.27
C ASP A 129 11.06 7.41 24.46
N ALA A 130 9.91 7.67 25.09
CA ALA A 130 8.84 6.70 25.25
C ALA A 130 8.24 6.26 23.89
N LYS A 131 8.08 7.17 22.93
CA LYS A 131 7.57 6.84 21.57
C LYS A 131 8.60 6.12 20.70
N THR A 132 9.88 6.44 20.85
CA THR A 132 10.97 5.88 20.06
C THR A 132 11.58 4.62 20.68
N GLY A 133 11.23 4.33 21.96
CA GLY A 133 11.84 3.25 22.74
C GLY A 133 13.34 3.49 23.01
N GLY A 134 13.82 4.76 22.96
CA GLY A 134 15.23 5.11 23.08
C GLY A 134 16.09 4.60 21.92
N GLY A 135 15.47 4.09 20.85
CA GLY A 135 16.17 3.54 19.68
C GLY A 135 16.69 4.60 18.72
N SER A 136 17.69 4.22 17.93
CA SER A 136 18.14 4.95 16.75
C SER A 136 17.62 4.29 15.48
N LEU A 137 17.47 5.06 14.39
CA LEU A 137 17.22 4.46 13.09
C LEU A 137 18.43 3.58 12.70
N PRO A 138 18.19 2.40 12.10
CA PRO A 138 19.29 1.60 11.55
C PRO A 138 20.04 2.40 10.48
N SER A 139 21.34 2.22 10.40
CA SER A 139 22.13 2.75 9.29
C SER A 139 21.63 2.19 7.96
N THR A 140 21.96 2.84 6.84
CA THR A 140 21.55 2.34 5.49
C THR A 140 22.03 0.91 5.27
N THR A 141 23.23 0.57 5.73
CA THR A 141 23.79 -0.78 5.63
C THR A 141 22.99 -1.76 6.48
N GLU A 142 22.71 -1.41 7.73
CA GLU A 142 21.86 -2.22 8.62
C GLU A 142 20.43 -2.38 8.07
N PHE A 143 19.86 -1.33 7.48
CA PHE A 143 18.54 -1.43 6.85
C PHE A 143 18.53 -2.45 5.71
N VAL A 144 19.55 -2.41 4.83
CA VAL A 144 19.65 -3.38 3.71
C VAL A 144 19.89 -4.80 4.23
N VAL A 145 20.74 -4.97 5.24
CA VAL A 145 21.00 -6.27 5.84
C VAL A 145 19.77 -6.79 6.59
N ASN A 146 19.09 -5.94 7.36
CA ASN A 146 17.88 -6.29 8.10
C ASN A 146 16.66 -6.54 7.20
N ALA A 147 16.71 -6.10 5.94
CA ALA A 147 15.71 -6.48 4.95
C ALA A 147 15.77 -7.98 4.61
N LEU A 148 16.96 -8.61 4.75
CA LEU A 148 17.12 -10.04 4.52
C LEU A 148 16.63 -10.82 5.74
N PRO A 149 15.73 -11.81 5.55
CA PRO A 149 15.23 -12.60 6.68
C PRO A 149 16.31 -13.55 7.22
N THR A 150 16.50 -13.55 8.51
CA THR A 150 17.38 -14.52 9.21
C THR A 150 16.70 -15.86 9.44
N SER A 151 15.37 -15.89 9.42
CA SER A 151 14.54 -17.08 9.61
C SER A 151 13.25 -16.94 8.80
N PHE A 152 12.80 -18.06 8.22
CA PHE A 152 11.55 -18.09 7.47
C PHE A 152 10.36 -17.72 8.37
N ILE A 153 10.26 -18.32 9.54
CA ILE A 153 9.17 -18.07 10.51
C ILE A 153 9.36 -16.73 11.21
N GLY A 154 10.60 -16.32 11.49
CA GLY A 154 10.91 -15.06 12.15
C GLY A 154 10.33 -13.84 11.41
N ALA A 155 10.43 -13.81 10.10
CA ALA A 155 9.86 -12.72 9.27
C ALA A 155 8.33 -12.54 9.49
N PHE A 156 7.59 -13.63 9.65
CA PHE A 156 6.16 -13.59 9.95
C PHE A 156 5.89 -13.25 11.42
N ALA A 157 6.66 -13.82 12.35
CA ALA A 157 6.48 -13.59 13.79
C ALA A 157 6.74 -12.14 14.18
N GLU A 158 7.72 -11.49 13.54
CA GLU A 158 8.07 -10.08 13.75
C GLU A 158 7.22 -9.13 12.91
N ASN A 159 6.34 -9.64 12.04
CA ASN A 159 5.54 -8.85 11.11
C ASN A 159 6.39 -7.91 10.22
N SER A 160 7.60 -8.32 9.87
CA SER A 160 8.48 -7.56 9.00
C SER A 160 8.05 -7.70 7.54
N LEU A 161 7.19 -6.78 7.07
CA LEU A 161 6.62 -6.84 5.71
C LEU A 161 7.68 -6.91 4.61
N LEU A 162 8.81 -6.21 4.78
CA LEU A 162 9.90 -6.22 3.81
C LEU A 162 10.59 -7.59 3.75
N GLN A 163 10.85 -8.23 4.89
CA GLN A 163 11.41 -9.58 4.95
C GLN A 163 10.44 -10.61 4.37
N VAL A 164 9.14 -10.50 4.69
CA VAL A 164 8.09 -11.37 4.13
C VAL A 164 7.99 -11.20 2.62
N LEU A 165 8.10 -9.97 2.11
CA LEU A 165 8.11 -9.70 0.66
C LEU A 165 9.29 -10.38 -0.03
N ILE A 166 10.50 -10.26 0.52
CA ILE A 166 11.70 -10.92 -0.03
C ILE A 166 11.54 -12.44 -0.03
N LEU A 167 11.05 -13.02 1.10
CA LEU A 167 10.73 -14.45 1.15
C LEU A 167 9.71 -14.87 0.10
N ALA A 168 8.65 -14.09 -0.08
CA ALA A 168 7.63 -14.35 -1.07
C ALA A 168 8.20 -14.28 -2.50
N CYS A 169 9.09 -13.33 -2.77
CA CYS A 169 9.81 -13.25 -4.05
C CYS A 169 10.68 -14.48 -4.30
N LEU A 170 11.42 -14.94 -3.29
CA LEU A 170 12.26 -16.14 -3.40
C LEU A 170 11.42 -17.40 -3.63
N VAL A 171 10.35 -17.59 -2.87
CA VAL A 171 9.44 -18.74 -3.01
C VAL A 171 8.72 -18.71 -4.35
N GLY A 172 8.18 -17.56 -4.76
CA GLY A 172 7.53 -17.38 -6.05
C GLY A 172 8.46 -17.66 -7.22
N ALA A 173 9.69 -17.15 -7.16
CA ALA A 173 10.74 -17.42 -8.15
C ALA A 173 11.12 -18.91 -8.21
N ALA A 174 11.24 -19.58 -7.05
CA ALA A 174 11.52 -21.00 -6.99
C ALA A 174 10.37 -21.82 -7.58
N LEU A 175 9.12 -21.49 -7.30
CA LEU A 175 7.95 -22.17 -7.89
C LEU A 175 7.89 -21.99 -9.41
N LEU A 176 8.18 -20.77 -9.89
CA LEU A 176 8.25 -20.50 -11.33
C LEU A 176 9.37 -21.30 -11.99
N HIS A 177 10.56 -21.39 -11.37
CA HIS A 177 11.71 -22.15 -11.88
C HIS A 177 11.45 -23.68 -11.89
N LEU A 178 10.84 -24.22 -10.83
CA LEU A 178 10.50 -25.64 -10.75
C LEU A 178 9.41 -26.05 -11.74
N GLY A 179 8.53 -25.12 -12.08
CA GLY A 179 7.37 -25.36 -12.94
C GLY A 179 6.27 -26.19 -12.28
N HIS A 180 5.08 -26.13 -12.86
CA HIS A 180 3.90 -26.83 -12.35
C HIS A 180 4.03 -28.38 -12.33
N THR A 181 4.92 -28.92 -13.14
CA THR A 181 5.10 -30.39 -13.26
C THR A 181 5.79 -31.00 -12.04
N LYS A 182 6.77 -30.30 -11.45
CA LYS A 182 7.50 -30.83 -10.26
C LYS A 182 6.77 -30.63 -8.95
N VAL A 183 6.03 -29.54 -8.80
CA VAL A 183 5.32 -29.18 -7.55
C VAL A 183 3.87 -28.78 -7.82
N PRO A 184 3.04 -29.65 -8.41
CA PRO A 184 1.72 -29.28 -8.94
C PRO A 184 0.71 -28.85 -7.87
N LYS A 185 0.92 -29.26 -6.60
CA LYS A 185 -0.02 -28.99 -5.50
C LYS A 185 0.31 -27.72 -4.70
N VAL A 186 1.53 -27.18 -4.82
CA VAL A 186 1.99 -26.08 -3.96
C VAL A 186 1.29 -24.79 -4.31
N LEU A 187 1.26 -24.40 -5.59
CA LEU A 187 0.59 -23.15 -6.01
C LEU A 187 -0.90 -23.16 -5.68
N PRO A 188 -1.70 -24.21 -5.99
CA PRO A 188 -3.10 -24.26 -5.58
C PRO A 188 -3.29 -24.22 -4.06
N ALA A 189 -2.37 -24.77 -3.27
CA ALA A 189 -2.44 -24.69 -1.81
C ALA A 189 -2.24 -23.23 -1.31
N VAL A 190 -1.31 -22.49 -1.91
CA VAL A 190 -1.10 -21.07 -1.59
C VAL A 190 -2.31 -20.22 -2.00
N GLU A 191 -2.94 -20.50 -3.14
CA GLU A 191 -4.17 -19.86 -3.59
C GLU A 191 -5.33 -20.10 -2.61
N GLN A 192 -5.53 -21.34 -2.17
CA GLN A 192 -6.54 -21.67 -1.17
C GLN A 192 -6.25 -20.99 0.18
N ALA A 193 -4.98 -20.93 0.61
CA ALA A 193 -4.59 -20.18 1.80
C ALA A 193 -4.90 -18.69 1.67
N GLN A 194 -4.67 -18.09 0.49
CA GLN A 194 -5.00 -16.71 0.20
C GLN A 194 -6.51 -16.45 0.33
N GLU A 195 -7.37 -17.34 -0.19
CA GLU A 195 -8.82 -17.26 -0.06
C GLU A 195 -9.29 -17.31 1.41
N ILE A 196 -8.70 -18.22 2.20
CA ILE A 196 -8.98 -18.32 3.65
C ILE A 196 -8.61 -17.02 4.35
N ILE A 197 -7.43 -16.45 4.03
CA ILE A 197 -6.97 -15.19 4.62
C ILE A 197 -7.91 -14.03 4.24
N PHE A 198 -8.38 -13.94 3.00
CA PHE A 198 -9.37 -12.93 2.61
C PHE A 198 -10.71 -13.10 3.34
N ALA A 199 -11.13 -14.32 3.60
CA ALA A 199 -12.33 -14.56 4.42
C ALA A 199 -12.14 -14.08 5.87
N ILE A 200 -10.96 -14.33 6.48
CA ILE A 200 -10.61 -13.82 7.81
C ILE A 200 -10.61 -12.28 7.82
N VAL A 201 -10.03 -11.63 6.79
CA VAL A 201 -10.10 -10.17 6.61
C VAL A 201 -11.56 -9.70 6.65
N GLY A 202 -12.45 -10.40 5.93
CA GLY A 202 -13.89 -10.08 5.92
C GLY A 202 -14.53 -10.12 7.32
N PHE A 203 -14.12 -11.06 8.17
CA PHE A 203 -14.61 -11.14 9.56
C PHE A 203 -14.05 -10.00 10.42
N VAL A 204 -12.74 -9.76 10.36
CA VAL A 204 -12.08 -8.68 11.14
C VAL A 204 -12.62 -7.31 10.74
N MET A 205 -12.88 -7.08 9.46
CA MET A 205 -13.43 -5.82 8.96
C MET A 205 -14.82 -5.46 9.51
N ARG A 206 -15.57 -6.41 10.04
CA ARG A 206 -16.85 -6.13 10.73
C ARG A 206 -16.64 -5.39 12.06
N LEU A 207 -15.43 -5.48 12.64
CA LEU A 207 -15.05 -4.76 13.87
C LEU A 207 -14.58 -3.33 13.58
N ALA A 208 -14.33 -2.97 12.31
CA ALA A 208 -13.81 -1.66 11.93
C ALA A 208 -14.59 -0.46 12.49
N PRO A 209 -15.94 -0.42 12.51
CA PRO A 209 -16.67 0.69 13.12
C PRO A 209 -16.36 0.87 14.60
N ILE A 210 -16.21 -0.23 15.34
CA ILE A 210 -15.88 -0.20 16.78
C ILE A 210 -14.47 0.36 16.98
N ALA A 211 -13.53 -0.07 16.16
CA ALA A 211 -12.15 0.41 16.21
C ALA A 211 -12.06 1.91 15.91
N VAL A 212 -12.76 2.39 14.86
CA VAL A 212 -12.80 3.81 14.51
C VAL A 212 -13.42 4.65 15.60
N PHE A 213 -14.51 4.18 16.20
CA PHE A 213 -15.13 4.84 17.35
C PHE A 213 -14.13 5.02 18.50
N GLY A 214 -13.46 3.94 18.94
CA GLY A 214 -12.47 3.98 20.01
C GLY A 214 -11.29 4.90 19.68
N ALA A 215 -10.69 4.74 18.51
CA ALA A 215 -9.55 5.54 18.10
C ALA A 215 -9.85 7.05 18.02
N MET A 216 -11.04 7.42 17.52
CA MET A 216 -11.44 8.83 17.44
C MET A 216 -11.81 9.41 18.82
N ALA A 217 -12.44 8.62 19.70
CA ALA A 217 -12.72 9.05 21.06
C ALA A 217 -11.43 9.36 21.83
N VAL A 218 -10.46 8.44 21.78
CA VAL A 218 -9.13 8.61 22.39
C VAL A 218 -8.40 9.83 21.84
N LEU A 219 -8.42 10.02 20.50
CA LEU A 219 -7.79 11.16 19.86
C LEU A 219 -8.31 12.50 20.45
N ILE A 220 -9.63 12.66 20.47
CA ILE A 220 -10.25 13.90 20.94
C ILE A 220 -10.18 14.02 22.47
N GLY A 221 -10.27 12.91 23.21
CA GLY A 221 -10.13 12.88 24.66
C GLY A 221 -8.75 13.34 25.13
N ASN A 222 -7.69 12.82 24.50
CA ASN A 222 -6.31 13.12 24.90
C ASN A 222 -5.84 14.52 24.48
N TYR A 223 -6.20 14.96 23.28
CA TYR A 223 -5.61 16.18 22.71
C TYR A 223 -6.57 17.37 22.70
N GLY A 224 -7.86 17.14 22.86
CA GLY A 224 -8.86 18.20 22.75
C GLY A 224 -8.84 18.93 21.42
N LEU A 225 -9.49 20.10 21.39
CA LEU A 225 -9.48 20.98 20.21
C LEU A 225 -8.45 22.13 20.34
N GLY A 226 -7.85 22.33 21.53
CA GLY A 226 -6.88 23.41 21.78
C GLY A 226 -5.58 23.31 20.99
N VAL A 227 -5.19 22.08 20.62
CA VAL A 227 -4.03 21.85 19.75
C VAL A 227 -4.14 22.55 18.39
N ILE A 228 -5.38 22.68 17.88
CA ILE A 228 -5.64 23.35 16.58
C ILE A 228 -5.32 24.85 16.68
N GLU A 229 -5.56 25.46 17.83
CA GLU A 229 -5.27 26.89 18.01
C GLU A 229 -3.76 27.16 18.03
N THR A 230 -3.00 26.37 18.78
CA THR A 230 -1.54 26.54 18.94
C THR A 230 -0.78 26.20 17.64
N TYR A 231 -1.17 25.12 16.96
CA TYR A 231 -0.45 24.62 15.76
C TYR A 231 -1.20 24.85 14.46
N GLY A 232 -2.19 25.75 14.44
CA GLY A 232 -3.09 25.93 13.30
C GLY A 232 -2.39 26.19 11.98
N LYS A 233 -1.34 27.04 11.98
CA LYS A 233 -0.54 27.31 10.78
C LYS A 233 0.13 26.04 10.23
N LEU A 234 0.75 25.22 11.10
CA LEU A 234 1.40 23.98 10.72
C LEU A 234 0.39 22.96 10.18
N ILE A 235 -0.74 22.79 10.87
CA ILE A 235 -1.80 21.88 10.47
C ILE A 235 -2.33 22.25 9.08
N VAL A 236 -2.74 23.51 8.90
CA VAL A 236 -3.26 24.00 7.61
C VAL A 236 -2.23 23.82 6.50
N LEU A 237 -0.97 24.17 6.76
CA LEU A 237 0.12 24.01 5.80
C LEU A 237 0.27 22.57 5.34
N CYS A 238 0.31 21.61 6.27
CA CYS A 238 0.45 20.19 5.96
C CYS A 238 -0.73 19.67 5.11
N TYR A 239 -1.97 20.05 5.45
CA TYR A 239 -3.14 19.63 4.68
C TYR A 239 -3.19 20.29 3.29
N VAL A 240 -2.79 21.57 3.16
CA VAL A 240 -2.68 22.24 1.86
C VAL A 240 -1.59 21.62 0.99
N ALA A 241 -0.42 21.33 1.56
CA ALA A 241 0.66 20.64 0.86
C ALA A 241 0.24 19.24 0.39
N ALA A 242 -0.48 18.48 1.25
CA ALA A 242 -1.04 17.19 0.88
C ALA A 242 -2.08 17.30 -0.24
N ALA A 243 -2.98 18.29 -0.19
CA ALA A 243 -3.96 18.54 -1.24
C ALA A 243 -3.28 18.89 -2.58
N LEU A 244 -2.21 19.70 -2.54
CA LEU A 244 -1.40 20.01 -3.72
C LEU A 244 -0.76 18.74 -4.28
N PHE A 245 -0.13 17.92 -3.43
CA PHE A 245 0.50 16.67 -3.85
C PHE A 245 -0.53 15.69 -4.42
N ILE A 246 -1.69 15.52 -3.78
CA ILE A 246 -2.79 14.68 -4.29
C ILE A 246 -3.29 15.21 -5.65
N THR A 247 -3.31 16.52 -5.84
CA THR A 247 -3.67 17.11 -7.15
C THR A 247 -2.63 16.73 -8.22
N LEU A 248 -1.34 16.75 -7.88
CA LEU A 248 -0.28 16.30 -8.79
C LEU A 248 -0.39 14.81 -9.10
N LEU A 249 -0.72 13.98 -8.10
CA LEU A 249 -1.03 12.56 -8.33
C LEU A 249 -2.24 12.38 -9.25
N ALA A 250 -3.28 13.23 -9.12
CA ALA A 250 -4.45 13.19 -9.99
C ALA A 250 -4.07 13.52 -11.44
N VAL A 251 -3.23 14.53 -11.64
CA VAL A 251 -2.70 14.90 -12.97
C VAL A 251 -1.85 13.75 -13.52
N ALA A 252 -0.94 13.20 -12.74
CA ALA A 252 -0.09 12.07 -13.15
C ALA A 252 -0.94 10.85 -13.54
N LEU A 253 -1.92 10.46 -12.73
CA LEU A 253 -2.86 9.38 -13.04
C LEU A 253 -3.60 9.65 -14.36
N ARG A 254 -4.09 10.88 -14.54
CA ARG A 254 -4.81 11.27 -15.74
C ARG A 254 -3.94 11.22 -17.00
N LEU A 255 -2.70 11.68 -16.92
CA LEU A 255 -1.75 11.69 -18.03
C LEU A 255 -1.29 10.26 -18.40
N VAL A 256 -1.01 9.41 -17.41
CA VAL A 256 -0.47 8.06 -17.65
C VAL A 256 -1.57 7.07 -18.07
N THR A 257 -2.76 7.14 -17.45
CA THR A 257 -3.82 6.13 -17.64
C THR A 257 -5.09 6.67 -18.27
N GLY A 258 -5.30 7.98 -18.28
CA GLY A 258 -6.58 8.59 -18.66
C GLY A 258 -7.69 8.42 -17.63
N LEU A 259 -7.41 7.83 -16.45
CA LEU A 259 -8.39 7.63 -15.37
C LEU A 259 -8.56 8.91 -14.53
N SER A 260 -9.72 9.02 -13.88
CA SER A 260 -10.01 10.13 -12.97
C SER A 260 -9.77 9.74 -11.52
N LEU A 261 -8.91 10.48 -10.81
CA LEU A 261 -8.68 10.28 -9.38
C LEU A 261 -9.98 10.48 -8.58
N TRP A 262 -10.86 11.40 -8.97
CA TRP A 262 -12.14 11.62 -8.30
C TRP A 262 -13.07 10.41 -8.35
N LYS A 263 -13.14 9.73 -9.50
CA LYS A 263 -13.90 8.48 -9.64
C LYS A 263 -13.26 7.38 -8.78
N PHE A 264 -11.94 7.32 -8.74
CA PHE A 264 -11.20 6.38 -7.90
C PHE A 264 -11.43 6.64 -6.41
N LEU A 265 -11.37 7.90 -5.95
CA LEU A 265 -11.68 8.28 -4.56
C LEU A 265 -13.09 7.84 -4.15
N ARG A 266 -14.09 8.02 -5.04
CA ARG A 266 -15.45 7.53 -4.80
C ARG A 266 -15.49 6.01 -4.66
N TYR A 267 -14.70 5.31 -5.45
CA TYR A 267 -14.62 3.86 -5.45
C TYR A 267 -13.99 3.29 -4.17
N ILE A 268 -12.95 3.95 -3.62
CA ILE A 268 -12.26 3.51 -2.38
C ILE A 268 -12.68 4.28 -1.14
N ARG A 269 -13.79 5.02 -1.17
CA ARG A 269 -14.22 5.90 -0.06
C ARG A 269 -14.36 5.19 1.28
N GLU A 270 -14.76 3.91 1.29
CA GLU A 270 -14.91 3.10 2.50
C GLU A 270 -13.54 2.81 3.13
N GLU A 271 -12.57 2.44 2.30
CA GLU A 271 -11.20 2.18 2.71
C GLU A 271 -10.52 3.47 3.20
N MET A 272 -10.79 4.59 2.54
CA MET A 272 -10.26 5.89 2.99
C MET A 272 -10.79 6.30 4.35
N LEU A 273 -12.10 6.17 4.60
CA LEU A 273 -12.68 6.48 5.91
C LEU A 273 -12.14 5.55 6.99
N LEU A 274 -11.98 4.27 6.67
CA LEU A 274 -11.42 3.31 7.62
C LEU A 274 -9.95 3.64 7.92
N ALA A 275 -9.15 3.95 6.90
CA ALA A 275 -7.75 4.33 7.06
C ALA A 275 -7.62 5.61 7.91
N LEU A 276 -8.46 6.62 7.66
CA LEU A 276 -8.55 7.84 8.48
C LEU A 276 -8.89 7.53 9.93
N GLY A 277 -9.94 6.74 10.15
CA GLY A 277 -10.42 6.41 11.50
C GLY A 277 -9.43 5.61 12.32
N THR A 278 -8.71 4.68 11.70
CA THR A 278 -7.70 3.85 12.37
C THR A 278 -6.31 4.50 12.37
N ALA A 279 -6.11 5.57 11.60
CA ALA A 279 -4.81 6.17 11.28
C ALA A 279 -3.78 5.12 10.80
N SER A 280 -4.24 4.14 10.02
CA SER A 280 -3.39 3.05 9.50
C SER A 280 -3.75 2.72 8.06
N THR A 281 -2.78 2.86 7.16
CA THR A 281 -2.89 2.41 5.76
C THR A 281 -2.89 0.88 5.67
N GLU A 282 -2.18 0.21 6.58
CA GLU A 282 -2.10 -1.25 6.63
C GLU A 282 -3.48 -1.88 6.86
N SER A 283 -4.32 -1.24 7.69
CA SER A 283 -5.65 -1.75 8.02
C SER A 283 -6.57 -1.94 6.82
N VAL A 284 -6.32 -1.25 5.72
CA VAL A 284 -7.14 -1.30 4.50
C VAL A 284 -6.47 -2.02 3.34
N MET A 285 -5.17 -2.37 3.48
CA MET A 285 -4.38 -3.00 2.40
C MET A 285 -5.10 -4.17 1.73
N PRO A 286 -5.63 -5.15 2.46
CA PRO A 286 -6.25 -6.32 1.83
C PRO A 286 -7.43 -5.96 0.94
N ARG A 287 -8.28 -5.02 1.37
CA ARG A 287 -9.44 -4.56 0.60
C ARG A 287 -9.02 -3.72 -0.61
N VAL A 288 -8.00 -2.89 -0.44
CA VAL A 288 -7.45 -2.08 -1.54
C VAL A 288 -6.85 -2.97 -2.62
N MET A 289 -6.12 -4.03 -2.24
CA MET A 289 -5.62 -5.03 -3.19
C MET A 289 -6.75 -5.64 -4.03
N GLN A 290 -7.82 -6.12 -3.39
CA GLN A 290 -8.99 -6.66 -4.10
C GLN A 290 -9.63 -5.62 -5.03
N LYS A 291 -9.77 -4.38 -4.57
CA LYS A 291 -10.36 -3.30 -5.38
C LYS A 291 -9.50 -2.93 -6.59
N LEU A 292 -8.18 -2.90 -6.45
CA LEU A 292 -7.26 -2.63 -7.57
C LEU A 292 -7.27 -3.76 -8.60
N ARG A 293 -7.31 -5.03 -8.16
CA ARG A 293 -7.50 -6.19 -9.03
C ARG A 293 -8.84 -6.12 -9.78
N LYS A 294 -9.93 -5.84 -9.06
CA LYS A 294 -11.25 -5.66 -9.66
C LYS A 294 -11.27 -4.53 -10.68
N ALA A 295 -10.51 -3.45 -10.44
CA ALA A 295 -10.32 -2.34 -11.35
C ALA A 295 -9.33 -2.64 -12.49
N GLY A 296 -8.97 -3.91 -12.72
CA GLY A 296 -8.23 -4.35 -13.90
C GLY A 296 -6.71 -4.26 -13.80
N ALA A 297 -6.14 -3.99 -12.62
CA ALA A 297 -4.71 -4.15 -12.41
C ALA A 297 -4.38 -5.63 -12.20
N ARG A 298 -3.35 -6.12 -12.89
CA ARG A 298 -2.94 -7.53 -12.85
C ARG A 298 -2.33 -7.90 -11.49
N ASP A 299 -2.49 -9.15 -11.09
CA ASP A 299 -2.13 -9.69 -9.77
C ASP A 299 -0.66 -9.49 -9.40
N ASP A 300 0.25 -9.70 -10.35
CA ASP A 300 1.68 -9.50 -10.16
C ASP A 300 2.03 -8.03 -9.86
N ALA A 301 1.38 -7.09 -10.54
CA ALA A 301 1.58 -5.67 -10.29
C ALA A 301 0.99 -5.24 -8.94
N VAL A 302 -0.24 -5.65 -8.62
CA VAL A 302 -0.86 -5.33 -7.32
C VAL A 302 -0.08 -5.96 -6.16
N GLY A 303 0.29 -7.25 -6.31
CA GLY A 303 0.99 -8.01 -5.27
C GLY A 303 2.39 -7.49 -4.97
N LEU A 304 3.08 -6.93 -5.97
CA LEU A 304 4.42 -6.36 -5.77
C LEU A 304 4.39 -4.89 -5.40
N VAL A 305 3.71 -4.06 -6.22
CA VAL A 305 3.80 -2.60 -6.09
C VAL A 305 3.15 -2.11 -4.81
N LEU A 306 1.96 -2.61 -4.45
CA LEU A 306 1.25 -2.10 -3.28
C LEU A 306 2.00 -2.41 -1.97
N PRO A 307 2.38 -3.67 -1.64
CA PRO A 307 3.12 -3.96 -0.40
C PRO A 307 4.49 -3.28 -0.34
N THR A 308 5.22 -3.23 -1.48
CA THR A 308 6.51 -2.53 -1.55
C THR A 308 6.33 -1.03 -1.28
N GLY A 309 5.26 -0.43 -1.81
CA GLY A 309 4.95 0.97 -1.61
C GLY A 309 4.72 1.34 -0.14
N TYR A 310 4.20 0.44 0.69
CA TYR A 310 4.05 0.68 2.14
C TYR A 310 5.38 0.88 2.86
N SER A 311 6.49 0.41 2.30
CA SER A 311 7.83 0.61 2.86
C SER A 311 8.63 1.70 2.15
N PHE A 312 8.41 1.90 0.86
CA PHE A 312 9.26 2.75 0.02
C PHE A 312 8.57 4.00 -0.53
N ASN A 313 7.24 4.06 -0.54
CA ASN A 313 6.47 5.19 -1.09
C ASN A 313 5.58 5.83 -0.03
N LEU A 314 6.20 6.45 0.95
CA LEU A 314 5.54 7.10 2.08
C LEU A 314 5.40 8.61 1.81
N ASP A 315 4.67 8.97 0.75
CA ASP A 315 4.56 10.35 0.25
C ASP A 315 4.05 11.35 1.30
N GLY A 316 2.99 10.98 2.03
CA GLY A 316 2.44 11.81 3.10
C GLY A 316 3.38 11.95 4.29
N ALA A 317 4.15 10.88 4.61
CA ALA A 317 5.19 10.96 5.62
C ALA A 317 6.33 11.86 5.14
N SER A 318 6.73 11.78 3.89
CA SER A 318 7.76 12.63 3.29
C SER A 318 7.39 14.12 3.37
N LEU A 319 6.12 14.48 3.02
CA LEU A 319 5.60 15.83 3.22
C LEU A 319 5.72 16.28 4.68
N TYR A 320 5.26 15.45 5.61
CA TYR A 320 5.29 15.76 7.04
C TYR A 320 6.71 15.93 7.57
N LEU A 321 7.63 15.03 7.17
CA LEU A 321 9.02 15.08 7.64
C LEU A 321 9.74 16.33 7.18
N SER A 322 9.58 16.75 5.92
CA SER A 322 10.21 17.96 5.40
C SER A 322 9.63 19.22 6.03
N ILE A 323 8.29 19.32 6.13
CA ILE A 323 7.62 20.45 6.81
C ILE A 323 8.00 20.47 8.30
N GLY A 324 7.96 19.33 8.98
CA GLY A 324 8.29 19.19 10.39
C GLY A 324 9.73 19.59 10.72
N THR A 325 10.70 19.20 9.89
CA THR A 325 12.10 19.58 10.06
C THR A 325 12.28 21.11 10.00
N LEU A 326 11.68 21.76 8.99
CA LEU A 326 11.75 23.21 8.89
C LEU A 326 10.98 23.92 10.00
N PHE A 327 9.80 23.41 10.36
CA PHE A 327 9.03 23.93 11.48
C PHE A 327 9.85 23.92 12.77
N ILE A 328 10.51 22.80 13.10
CA ILE A 328 11.37 22.70 14.29
C ILE A 328 12.51 23.71 14.23
N ALA A 329 13.21 23.80 13.09
CA ALA A 329 14.30 24.76 12.89
C ALA A 329 13.83 26.20 13.14
N GLN A 330 12.72 26.59 12.52
CA GLN A 330 12.13 27.93 12.67
C GLN A 330 11.66 28.20 14.10
N ALA A 331 11.05 27.20 14.77
CA ALA A 331 10.54 27.34 16.13
C ALA A 331 11.66 27.58 17.17
N VAL A 332 12.85 27.03 16.94
CA VAL A 332 14.03 27.26 17.79
C VAL A 332 14.95 28.37 17.28
N GLY A 333 14.51 29.16 16.27
CA GLY A 333 15.25 30.30 15.75
C GLY A 333 16.48 29.96 14.90
N VAL A 334 16.50 28.77 14.28
CA VAL A 334 17.58 28.33 13.39
C VAL A 334 17.18 28.52 11.93
N ASP A 335 17.92 29.36 11.21
CA ASP A 335 17.76 29.55 9.77
C ASP A 335 18.61 28.56 9.00
N LEU A 336 17.97 27.64 8.26
CA LEU A 336 18.68 26.66 7.43
C LEU A 336 19.05 27.25 6.06
N SER A 337 20.34 27.23 5.75
CA SER A 337 20.84 27.57 4.41
C SER A 337 20.32 26.60 3.34
N LEU A 338 20.32 27.00 2.06
CA LEU A 338 19.93 26.12 0.95
C LEU A 338 20.71 24.79 0.93
N GLY A 339 22.02 24.84 1.25
CA GLY A 339 22.83 23.62 1.33
C GLY A 339 22.34 22.66 2.42
N GLN A 340 22.01 23.19 3.60
CA GLN A 340 21.44 22.40 4.69
C GLN A 340 20.05 21.84 4.33
N GLN A 341 19.21 22.62 3.63
CA GLN A 341 17.92 22.14 3.17
C GLN A 341 18.02 21.01 2.13
N ILE A 342 19.01 21.05 1.23
CA ILE A 342 19.33 19.95 0.33
C ILE A 342 19.78 18.73 1.14
N THR A 343 20.60 18.92 2.16
CA THR A 343 21.01 17.85 3.09
C THR A 343 19.78 17.22 3.77
N VAL A 344 18.81 18.03 4.21
CA VAL A 344 17.53 17.55 4.76
C VAL A 344 16.84 16.60 3.77
N ILE A 345 16.71 17.00 2.51
CA ILE A 345 16.08 16.15 1.48
C ILE A 345 16.83 14.82 1.35
N LEU A 346 18.17 14.87 1.21
CA LEU A 346 18.97 13.66 1.02
C LEU A 346 18.90 12.72 2.24
N VAL A 347 18.99 13.25 3.44
CA VAL A 347 18.85 12.46 4.69
C VAL A 347 17.44 11.87 4.78
N LEU A 348 16.40 12.67 4.53
CA LEU A 348 15.02 12.18 4.59
C LEU A 348 14.69 11.17 3.47
N MET A 349 15.26 11.29 2.29
CA MET A 349 15.14 10.28 1.23
C MET A 349 15.66 8.91 1.71
N LEU A 350 16.73 8.88 2.47
CA LEU A 350 17.28 7.64 3.02
C LEU A 350 16.50 7.16 4.25
N THR A 351 16.29 8.05 5.22
CA THR A 351 15.68 7.69 6.52
C THR A 351 14.18 7.43 6.44
N SER A 352 13.46 7.99 5.44
CA SER A 352 12.05 7.72 5.24
C SER A 352 11.77 6.29 4.73
N LYS A 353 12.77 5.64 4.13
CA LYS A 353 12.61 4.25 3.67
C LYS A 353 12.63 3.30 4.86
N GLY A 354 11.72 2.36 4.89
CA GLY A 354 11.65 1.38 5.97
C GLY A 354 11.08 1.88 7.30
N MET A 355 10.52 3.07 7.35
CA MET A 355 9.80 3.55 8.54
C MET A 355 8.50 2.80 8.81
N ALA A 356 7.96 2.09 7.82
CA ALA A 356 6.74 1.32 7.94
C ALA A 356 6.85 0.26 9.05
N GLY A 357 5.84 0.19 9.91
CA GLY A 357 5.78 -0.78 10.99
C GLY A 357 6.60 -0.46 12.24
N ILE A 358 7.40 0.62 12.25
CA ILE A 358 8.16 1.04 13.44
C ILE A 358 7.39 2.13 14.17
N PRO A 359 6.87 1.89 15.40
CA PRO A 359 6.23 2.92 16.20
C PRO A 359 7.20 4.09 16.48
N GLY A 360 6.73 5.32 16.30
CA GLY A 360 7.56 6.51 16.52
C GLY A 360 8.64 6.76 15.46
N SER A 361 8.68 6.03 14.36
CA SER A 361 9.69 6.15 13.31
C SER A 361 9.79 7.57 12.71
N ALA A 362 8.70 8.31 12.65
CA ALA A 362 8.72 9.71 12.20
C ALA A 362 9.58 10.58 13.13
N PHE A 363 9.49 10.38 14.46
CA PHE A 363 10.32 11.09 15.44
C PHE A 363 11.78 10.67 15.33
N LEU A 364 12.06 9.38 15.12
CA LEU A 364 13.42 8.89 14.88
C LEU A 364 14.02 9.52 13.63
N ALA A 365 13.25 9.59 12.53
CA ALA A 365 13.71 10.23 11.28
C ALA A 365 13.98 11.74 11.47
N LEU A 366 13.10 12.43 12.19
CA LEU A 366 13.27 13.85 12.50
C LEU A 366 14.49 14.09 13.41
N SER A 367 14.68 13.26 14.45
CA SER A 367 15.83 13.34 15.36
C SER A 367 17.14 13.04 14.62
N ALA A 368 17.17 12.03 13.75
CA ALA A 368 18.33 11.72 12.92
C ALA A 368 18.67 12.87 11.95
N THR A 369 17.63 13.49 11.36
CA THR A 369 17.81 14.64 10.46
C THR A 369 18.33 15.86 11.23
N ALA A 370 17.77 16.17 12.39
CA ALA A 370 18.24 17.24 13.26
C ALA A 370 19.72 17.03 13.67
N SER A 371 20.06 15.81 14.08
CA SER A 371 21.43 15.43 14.44
C SER A 371 22.41 15.56 13.26
N SER A 372 21.97 15.16 12.06
CA SER A 372 22.81 15.25 10.83
C SER A 372 23.14 16.70 10.44
N LEU A 373 22.24 17.62 10.75
CA LEU A 373 22.45 19.05 10.48
C LEU A 373 23.35 19.73 11.53
N GLY A 374 23.42 19.17 12.74
CA GLY A 374 24.18 19.72 13.85
C GLY A 374 23.70 21.08 14.37
N ALA A 375 22.77 21.71 13.67
CA ALA A 375 22.23 23.03 13.99
C ALA A 375 20.92 22.97 14.79
N ILE A 376 20.18 21.86 14.70
CA ILE A 376 18.88 21.68 15.36
C ILE A 376 19.08 20.74 16.55
N PRO A 377 18.72 21.15 17.78
CA PRO A 377 18.74 20.26 18.93
C PRO A 377 17.77 19.09 18.74
N ALA A 378 18.25 17.85 18.94
CA ALA A 378 17.42 16.65 18.73
C ALA A 378 16.15 16.65 19.60
N GLY A 379 16.21 17.20 20.82
CA GLY A 379 15.07 17.35 21.73
C GLY A 379 13.95 18.24 21.20
N ALA A 380 14.24 19.15 20.26
CA ALA A 380 13.24 20.04 19.67
C ALA A 380 12.15 19.30 18.87
N VAL A 381 12.39 18.03 18.52
CA VAL A 381 11.39 17.13 17.91
C VAL A 381 10.14 16.96 18.81
N ALA A 382 10.31 17.15 20.14
CA ALA A 382 9.20 17.11 21.09
C ALA A 382 8.08 18.11 20.78
N LEU A 383 8.39 19.22 20.09
CA LEU A 383 7.38 20.19 19.65
C LEU A 383 6.29 19.58 18.76
N LEU A 384 6.60 18.51 18.03
CA LEU A 384 5.62 17.87 17.14
C LEU A 384 4.73 16.82 17.85
N LEU A 385 5.03 16.46 19.12
CA LEU A 385 4.25 15.44 19.83
C LEU A 385 2.76 15.77 19.93
N GLY A 386 2.43 17.05 20.17
CA GLY A 386 1.04 17.49 20.32
C GLY A 386 0.22 17.43 19.04
N VAL A 387 0.85 17.51 17.86
CA VAL A 387 0.13 17.52 16.57
C VAL A 387 0.26 16.23 15.78
N ASP A 388 1.19 15.36 16.14
CA ASP A 388 1.56 14.16 15.39
C ASP A 388 0.33 13.32 15.02
N ARG A 389 -0.59 13.12 15.95
CA ARG A 389 -1.80 12.33 15.72
C ARG A 389 -2.75 12.97 14.69
N ILE A 390 -2.83 14.30 14.65
CA ILE A 390 -3.63 15.03 13.65
C ILE A 390 -2.97 14.88 12.28
N MET A 391 -1.63 14.94 12.24
CA MET A 391 -0.86 14.76 11.02
C MET A 391 -0.93 13.33 10.48
N ASP A 392 -1.13 12.32 11.34
CA ASP A 392 -1.33 10.93 10.92
C ASP A 392 -2.46 10.79 9.90
N SER A 393 -3.57 11.50 10.10
CA SER A 393 -4.71 11.45 9.18
C SER A 393 -4.33 11.89 7.76
N MET A 394 -3.58 12.98 7.65
CA MET A 394 -3.06 13.49 6.37
C MET A 394 -2.06 12.50 5.75
N ARG A 395 -1.10 12.00 6.55
CA ARG A 395 -0.09 11.03 6.10
C ARG A 395 -0.72 9.78 5.53
N VAL A 396 -1.69 9.21 6.25
CA VAL A 396 -2.39 7.98 5.87
C VAL A 396 -3.12 8.12 4.54
N VAL A 397 -3.89 9.20 4.34
CA VAL A 397 -4.62 9.42 3.09
C VAL A 397 -3.67 9.60 1.92
N THR A 398 -2.63 10.43 2.11
CA THR A 398 -1.67 10.71 1.03
C THR A 398 -0.86 9.46 0.65
N ASN A 399 -0.39 8.69 1.64
CA ASN A 399 0.33 7.42 1.40
C ASN A 399 -0.57 6.41 0.67
N LEU A 400 -1.81 6.25 1.10
CA LEU A 400 -2.76 5.31 0.48
C LEU A 400 -2.99 5.67 -0.99
N LEU A 401 -3.25 6.93 -1.28
CA LEU A 401 -3.49 7.40 -2.66
C LEU A 401 -2.25 7.30 -3.52
N GLY A 402 -1.09 7.68 -3.01
CA GLY A 402 0.19 7.56 -3.71
C GLY A 402 0.47 6.12 -4.12
N ASN A 403 0.27 5.18 -3.21
CA ASN A 403 0.47 3.75 -3.47
C ASN A 403 -0.53 3.20 -4.49
N CYS A 404 -1.81 3.58 -4.43
CA CYS A 404 -2.81 3.17 -5.41
C CYS A 404 -2.51 3.74 -6.81
N VAL A 405 -2.11 5.01 -6.88
CA VAL A 405 -1.71 5.64 -8.15
C VAL A 405 -0.48 4.98 -8.73
N ALA A 406 0.50 4.63 -7.89
CA ALA A 406 1.69 3.88 -8.29
C ALA A 406 1.32 2.53 -8.93
N VAL A 407 0.39 1.77 -8.33
CA VAL A 407 -0.10 0.50 -8.92
C VAL A 407 -0.66 0.74 -10.32
N PHE A 408 -1.54 1.73 -10.50
CA PHE A 408 -2.10 2.03 -11.82
C PHE A 408 -1.06 2.49 -12.83
N ALA A 409 -0.13 3.37 -12.41
CA ALA A 409 0.91 3.89 -13.28
C ALA A 409 1.89 2.80 -13.74
N VAL A 410 2.38 1.99 -12.81
CA VAL A 410 3.31 0.89 -13.10
C VAL A 410 2.61 -0.20 -13.92
N SER A 411 1.37 -0.56 -13.57
CA SER A 411 0.57 -1.52 -14.37
C SER A 411 0.36 -1.03 -15.79
N ARG A 412 0.15 0.28 -16.00
CA ARG A 412 0.02 0.87 -17.33
C ARG A 412 1.34 0.79 -18.11
N TRP A 413 2.47 1.08 -17.46
CA TRP A 413 3.81 1.01 -18.05
C TRP A 413 4.19 -0.41 -18.49
N GLU A 414 3.66 -1.44 -17.80
CA GLU A 414 3.92 -2.84 -18.11
C GLU A 414 2.85 -3.49 -19.02
N GLY A 415 1.83 -2.71 -19.46
CA GLY A 415 0.71 -3.29 -20.18
C GLY A 415 -0.13 -4.27 -19.36
N ALA A 416 -0.04 -4.16 -18.03
CA ALA A 416 -0.68 -5.01 -17.04
C ALA A 416 -1.95 -4.37 -16.45
N LEU A 417 -2.52 -3.36 -17.13
CA LEU A 417 -3.75 -2.66 -16.75
C LEU A 417 -4.79 -2.78 -17.85
N ASP A 418 -5.91 -3.42 -17.54
CA ASP A 418 -7.11 -3.39 -18.36
C ASP A 418 -7.84 -2.05 -18.17
N LEU A 419 -7.62 -1.12 -19.11
CA LEU A 419 -8.18 0.23 -19.04
C LEU A 419 -9.69 0.26 -19.26
N GLU A 420 -10.23 -0.65 -20.07
CA GLU A 420 -11.67 -0.70 -20.32
C GLU A 420 -12.40 -1.13 -19.06
N ARG A 421 -11.91 -2.19 -18.43
CA ARG A 421 -12.39 -2.67 -17.13
C ARG A 421 -12.26 -1.60 -16.05
N ALA A 422 -11.10 -0.92 -15.97
CA ALA A 422 -10.87 0.15 -15.01
C ALA A 422 -11.91 1.26 -15.15
N ARG A 423 -12.23 1.70 -16.36
CA ARG A 423 -13.25 2.72 -16.62
C ARG A 423 -14.64 2.27 -16.16
N LYS A 424 -15.07 1.04 -16.54
CA LYS A 424 -16.38 0.47 -16.14
C LYS A 424 -16.52 0.42 -14.63
N VAL A 425 -15.51 -0.13 -13.93
CA VAL A 425 -15.53 -0.25 -12.46
C VAL A 425 -15.57 1.12 -11.78
N LEU A 426 -14.76 2.08 -12.25
CA LEU A 426 -14.72 3.43 -11.69
C LEU A 426 -15.99 4.25 -12.02
N ASP A 427 -16.72 3.91 -13.08
CA ASP A 427 -18.03 4.49 -13.41
C ASP A 427 -19.17 3.89 -12.61
N GLY A 428 -18.88 2.85 -11.80
CA GLY A 428 -19.83 2.24 -10.88
C GLY A 428 -20.54 1.01 -11.45
N GLU A 429 -20.10 0.48 -12.59
CA GLU A 429 -20.62 -0.76 -13.14
C GLU A 429 -20.23 -1.96 -12.27
N THR A 430 -21.15 -2.92 -12.14
CA THR A 430 -20.86 -4.18 -11.45
C THR A 430 -20.13 -5.11 -12.41
N VAL A 431 -18.84 -5.31 -12.16
CA VAL A 431 -17.98 -6.24 -12.93
C VAL A 431 -17.57 -7.38 -12.01
N ALA A 432 -17.66 -8.63 -12.48
CA ALA A 432 -17.21 -9.81 -11.74
C ALA A 432 -15.68 -9.75 -11.48
N MET A 433 -15.17 -10.52 -10.52
CA MET A 433 -13.72 -10.65 -10.34
C MET A 433 -13.10 -11.33 -11.57
N PRO A 434 -11.83 -11.06 -11.92
CA PRO A 434 -11.17 -11.68 -13.06
C PRO A 434 -11.20 -13.20 -13.06
N ASP A 435 -11.16 -13.81 -11.87
CA ASP A 435 -11.17 -15.27 -11.69
C ASP A 435 -12.58 -15.87 -11.71
N GLU A 436 -13.64 -15.04 -11.65
CA GLU A 436 -15.04 -15.43 -11.68
C GLU A 436 -15.66 -15.29 -13.09
N GLU A 437 -14.95 -14.67 -14.03
CA GLU A 437 -15.43 -14.58 -15.40
C GLU A 437 -15.37 -15.98 -16.03
N PRO A 438 -16.51 -16.53 -16.57
CA PRO A 438 -16.47 -17.78 -17.31
C PRO A 438 -15.44 -17.62 -18.45
N VAL A 439 -14.52 -18.57 -18.54
CA VAL A 439 -13.55 -18.64 -19.63
C VAL A 439 -14.35 -18.71 -20.92
N GLY A 440 -14.60 -17.56 -21.52
CA GLY A 440 -15.20 -17.50 -22.86
C GLY A 440 -14.32 -18.28 -23.82
N PRO A 441 -14.89 -18.90 -24.88
CA PRO A 441 -14.10 -19.65 -25.82
C PRO A 441 -12.93 -18.78 -26.29
N ALA A 442 -11.71 -19.31 -26.17
CA ALA A 442 -10.50 -18.63 -26.56
C ALA A 442 -10.71 -18.05 -27.96
N LYS A 443 -10.60 -16.72 -28.10
CA LYS A 443 -10.64 -16.11 -29.44
C LYS A 443 -9.59 -16.84 -30.25
N PRO A 444 -9.95 -17.44 -31.40
CA PRO A 444 -8.96 -18.11 -32.24
C PRO A 444 -7.87 -17.11 -32.53
N VAL A 445 -6.64 -17.46 -32.18
CA VAL A 445 -5.44 -16.72 -32.57
C VAL A 445 -5.58 -16.53 -34.06
N GLY A 446 -5.80 -15.28 -34.48
CA GLY A 446 -6.06 -14.93 -35.83
C GLY A 446 -4.99 -15.57 -36.71
N SER A 447 -5.39 -16.50 -37.58
CA SER A 447 -4.61 -16.94 -38.70
C SER A 447 -4.26 -15.69 -39.51
N GLN A 448 -3.09 -15.14 -39.27
CA GLN A 448 -2.48 -14.26 -40.27
C GLN A 448 -2.33 -15.12 -41.51
N ARG A 449 -3.26 -14.99 -42.45
CA ARG A 449 -3.05 -15.42 -43.83
C ARG A 449 -1.80 -14.68 -44.27
N PRO A 450 -0.81 -15.39 -44.83
CA PRO A 450 0.26 -14.70 -45.56
C PRO A 450 -0.41 -14.00 -46.74
N GLU A 451 -0.21 -12.71 -46.88
CA GLU A 451 -0.52 -11.97 -48.10
C GLU A 451 0.28 -12.59 -49.21
N THR A 452 -0.42 -13.33 -50.11
CA THR A 452 0.12 -13.77 -51.37
C THR A 452 0.25 -12.54 -52.27
N SER A 453 1.46 -12.07 -52.45
CA SER A 453 1.81 -11.22 -53.55
C SER A 453 1.72 -12.05 -54.85
N GLU A 454 0.66 -11.80 -55.64
CA GLU A 454 0.62 -12.15 -57.04
C GLU A 454 1.63 -11.29 -57.82
N GLU A 455 2.63 -11.91 -58.41
CA GLU A 455 3.14 -11.49 -59.72
C GLU A 455 3.92 -12.65 -60.38
N ALA A 456 3.30 -13.11 -61.46
CA ALA A 456 3.80 -13.55 -62.75
C ALA A 456 5.03 -14.47 -62.87
N GLY A 457 4.83 -15.61 -63.52
CA GLY A 457 5.89 -16.35 -64.19
C GLY A 457 5.55 -17.83 -64.41
N GLY A 458 4.79 -18.15 -65.43
CA GLY A 458 4.42 -19.50 -65.77
C GLY A 458 5.61 -20.30 -66.33
N ILE A 459 5.54 -21.65 -66.34
CA ILE A 459 5.80 -22.63 -67.39
C ILE A 459 5.53 -24.04 -66.81
N PRO A 460 5.13 -25.04 -67.58
CA PRO A 460 4.21 -26.09 -67.21
C PRO A 460 4.78 -27.51 -67.04
N VAL A 461 4.01 -28.34 -66.39
CA VAL A 461 3.70 -29.78 -66.61
C VAL A 461 4.83 -30.76 -66.84
N VAL A 462 4.93 -31.81 -66.01
CA VAL A 462 4.92 -33.21 -66.47
C VAL A 462 4.28 -34.13 -65.44
N VAL A 463 3.24 -34.84 -65.88
CA VAL A 463 2.57 -35.95 -65.23
C VAL A 463 3.43 -37.20 -65.34
N SER A 464 3.60 -37.99 -64.28
CA SER A 464 3.86 -39.42 -64.39
C SER A 464 3.20 -40.19 -63.27
N ALA A 465 2.25 -41.00 -63.65
CA ALA A 465 1.60 -42.03 -62.88
C ALA A 465 2.51 -43.26 -62.75
N GLY A 466 2.48 -43.91 -61.61
CA GLY A 466 3.16 -45.18 -61.38
C GLY A 466 2.57 -45.94 -60.17
N SER A 467 1.70 -46.85 -60.45
CA SER A 467 1.06 -47.89 -59.68
C SER A 467 2.02 -48.92 -59.09
N GLY A 468 1.67 -49.55 -57.97
CA GLY A 468 2.27 -50.82 -57.55
C GLY A 468 2.02 -51.13 -56.04
N SER A 469 1.03 -51.77 -55.69
CA SER A 469 0.60 -53.01 -55.04
C SER A 469 1.71 -53.87 -54.39
N GLY A 470 1.36 -54.44 -53.21
CA GLY A 470 1.98 -55.62 -52.59
C GLY A 470 1.99 -55.55 -51.06
N SER A 471 1.05 -56.07 -50.37
CA SER A 471 0.79 -57.33 -49.70
C SER A 471 2.00 -57.94 -48.91
N GLY A 472 1.77 -58.26 -47.64
CA GLY A 472 2.64 -59.22 -46.88
C GLY A 472 2.45 -59.23 -45.39
N ARG A 473 1.71 -60.14 -44.98
CA ARG A 473 1.44 -60.77 -43.67
C ARG A 473 2.69 -61.19 -42.85
N GLY A 474 2.47 -61.36 -41.52
CA GLY A 474 3.24 -62.27 -40.64
C GLY A 474 3.33 -61.67 -39.23
N SER A 475 2.51 -61.98 -38.35
CA SER A 475 2.28 -63.05 -37.36
C SER A 475 3.39 -63.19 -36.30
N GLY A 476 3.08 -62.87 -35.08
CA GLY A 476 3.09 -63.66 -33.91
C GLY A 476 4.30 -63.67 -32.97
N PRO A 477 4.15 -64.21 -31.77
CA PRO A 477 4.44 -63.53 -30.50
C PRO A 477 5.51 -64.26 -29.66
N VAL A 478 5.47 -64.07 -28.27
CA VAL A 478 6.24 -64.80 -27.20
C VAL A 478 7.49 -64.04 -26.76
N GLU A 479 7.82 -63.81 -25.49
CA GLU A 479 7.56 -64.35 -24.14
C GLU A 479 8.27 -63.39 -23.18
N GLU A 480 7.68 -62.95 -22.12
CA GLU A 480 7.87 -63.33 -20.68
C GLU A 480 9.33 -63.52 -20.23
N THR A 481 9.78 -62.64 -19.30
CA THR A 481 10.39 -63.06 -18.01
C THR A 481 10.75 -61.85 -17.15
N ALA A 482 10.17 -61.73 -15.98
CA ALA A 482 10.82 -61.21 -14.78
C ALA A 482 11.63 -62.37 -14.16
N PRO A 483 12.60 -62.19 -13.25
CA PRO A 483 12.32 -61.66 -11.90
C PRO A 483 13.48 -60.92 -11.16
N GLU A 484 13.10 -60.41 -9.96
CA GLU A 484 13.81 -60.32 -8.66
C GLU A 484 15.02 -59.39 -8.46
N ALA A 485 14.79 -58.46 -7.57
CA ALA A 485 15.32 -58.31 -6.19
C ALA A 485 16.83 -58.11 -6.00
N GLY A 486 17.12 -57.01 -5.35
CA GLY A 486 18.38 -56.62 -4.76
C GLY A 486 18.25 -55.26 -4.12
#